data_69693803d565d15cf1c3979d14e9d0d3
#
_entry.id   69693803d565d15cf1c3979d14e9d0d3
#
_cell.length_a   1.000
_cell.length_b   1.000
_cell.length_c   1.000
_cell.angle_alpha   90.00
_cell.angle_beta   90.00
_cell.angle_gamma   90.00
#
_symmetry.space_group_name_H-M   'P 1'
#
loop_
_entity.id
_entity.type
_entity.pdbx_description
1 polymer ?
#
loop_
_entity_poly.entity_id
_entity_poly.type
_entity_poly.pdbx_seq_one_letter_code
_entity_poly.pdbx_strand_id
1 'polypeptide(L)'
;MTFAQFQRLIEHIYGEKDGARPVGVNLAWLLEEVGELSRAIRRGDREAMIEEFADAAAWLTTVATQCGVQMEAAIQKYAHGCTKCSSTHCQCAD
;
A
#
# COMPACT_ATOMS: atom_id res chain seq x y z
N MET A 1 1.37 1.37 15.27
CA MET A 1 2.43 1.14 14.26
C MET A 1 2.32 2.20 13.18
N THR A 2 3.43 2.88 12.87
CA THR A 2 3.48 3.88 11.79
C THR A 2 3.68 3.19 10.44
N PHE A 3 3.49 3.92 9.34
CA PHE A 3 3.83 3.41 8.02
C PHE A 3 5.31 3.01 7.93
N ALA A 4 6.19 3.83 8.49
CA ALA A 4 7.62 3.52 8.50
C ALA A 4 7.92 2.22 9.24
N GLN A 5 7.29 2.02 10.38
CA GLN A 5 7.45 0.78 11.16
C GLN A 5 6.91 -0.43 10.39
N PHE A 6 5.76 -0.30 9.75
CA PHE A 6 5.17 -1.38 8.96
C PHE A 6 6.06 -1.74 7.78
N GLN A 7 6.54 -0.75 7.04
CA GLN A 7 7.42 -0.99 5.89
C GLN A 7 8.70 -1.71 6.30
N ARG A 8 9.32 -1.28 7.42
CA ARG A 8 10.51 -1.96 7.94
C ARG A 8 10.22 -3.38 8.39
N LEU A 9 9.06 -3.60 9.01
CA LEU A 9 8.66 -4.94 9.45
C LEU A 9 8.49 -5.88 8.26
N ILE A 10 7.81 -5.45 7.22
CA ILE A 10 7.62 -6.26 6.01
C ILE A 10 8.97 -6.57 5.34
N GLU A 11 9.86 -5.59 5.26
CA GLU A 11 11.21 -5.81 4.73
C GLU A 11 11.99 -6.81 5.59
N HIS A 12 11.85 -6.73 6.92
CA HIS A 12 12.51 -7.67 7.83
C HIS A 12 12.01 -9.10 7.64
N ILE A 13 10.69 -9.27 7.48
CA ILE A 13 10.08 -10.60 7.36
C ILE A 13 10.35 -11.20 5.98
N TYR A 14 10.17 -10.43 4.92
CA TYR A 14 10.12 -10.94 3.54
C TYR A 14 11.19 -10.36 2.62
N GLY A 15 11.95 -9.37 3.06
CA GLY A 15 12.82 -8.57 2.18
C GLY A 15 13.84 -9.37 1.41
N GLU A 16 14.45 -10.38 2.02
CA GLU A 16 15.41 -11.24 1.34
C GLU A 16 14.76 -11.99 0.18
N LYS A 17 13.61 -12.59 0.43
CA LYS A 17 12.87 -13.36 -0.56
C LYS A 17 12.26 -12.46 -1.64
N ASP A 18 11.57 -11.40 -1.22
CA ASP A 18 10.87 -10.52 -2.13
C ASP A 18 11.83 -9.64 -2.93
N GLY A 19 12.91 -9.19 -2.28
CA GLY A 19 13.94 -8.37 -2.92
C GLY A 19 14.72 -9.11 -4.01
N ALA A 20 14.71 -10.43 -3.99
CA ALA A 20 15.37 -11.25 -5.00
C ALA A 20 14.57 -11.34 -6.32
N ARG A 21 13.30 -10.92 -6.31
CA ARG A 21 12.45 -10.94 -7.51
C ARG A 21 12.52 -9.60 -8.24
N PRO A 22 12.38 -9.58 -9.57
CA PRO A 22 12.20 -8.33 -10.29
C PRO A 22 10.98 -7.56 -9.76
N VAL A 23 11.08 -6.24 -9.72
CA VAL A 23 10.00 -5.40 -9.18
C VAL A 23 8.68 -5.61 -9.92
N GLY A 24 8.72 -5.87 -11.23
CA GLY A 24 7.52 -6.15 -12.01
C GLY A 24 6.76 -7.38 -11.55
N VAL A 25 7.47 -8.39 -11.05
CA VAL A 25 6.85 -9.60 -10.51
C VAL A 25 6.10 -9.27 -9.21
N ASN A 26 6.74 -8.53 -8.30
CA ASN A 26 6.09 -8.12 -7.05
C ASN A 26 4.93 -7.15 -7.31
N LEU A 27 5.04 -6.29 -8.31
CA LEU A 27 3.93 -5.43 -8.73
C LEU A 27 2.74 -6.26 -9.20
N ALA A 28 2.99 -7.32 -9.97
CA ALA A 28 1.91 -8.22 -10.42
C ALA A 28 1.20 -8.87 -9.23
N TRP A 29 1.95 -9.27 -8.19
CA TRP A 29 1.37 -9.81 -6.96
C TRP A 29 0.50 -8.78 -6.25
N LEU A 30 0.96 -7.52 -6.18
CA LEU A 30 0.17 -6.43 -5.61
C LEU A 30 -1.17 -6.29 -6.35
N LEU A 31 -1.15 -6.29 -7.67
CA LEU A 31 -2.37 -6.17 -8.47
C LEU A 31 -3.30 -7.36 -8.26
N GLU A 32 -2.74 -8.55 -8.09
CA GLU A 32 -3.52 -9.76 -7.79
C GLU A 32 -4.22 -9.63 -6.43
N GLU A 33 -3.53 -9.12 -5.41
CA GLU A 33 -4.14 -8.89 -4.09
C GLU A 33 -5.24 -7.83 -4.14
N VAL A 34 -5.08 -6.79 -4.96
CA VAL A 34 -6.14 -5.81 -5.18
C VAL A 34 -7.37 -6.47 -5.80
N GLY A 35 -7.16 -7.41 -6.73
CA GLY A 35 -8.24 -8.21 -7.32
C GLY A 35 -8.97 -9.07 -6.28
N GLU A 36 -8.22 -9.70 -5.38
CA GLU A 36 -8.79 -10.49 -4.28
C GLU A 36 -9.59 -9.61 -3.31
N LEU A 37 -9.07 -8.40 -3.02
CA LEU A 37 -9.80 -7.42 -2.22
C LEU A 37 -11.11 -7.02 -2.87
N SER A 38 -11.10 -6.76 -4.18
CA SER A 38 -12.30 -6.45 -4.95
C SER A 38 -13.35 -7.56 -4.81
N ARG A 39 -12.91 -8.81 -4.91
CA ARG A 39 -13.80 -9.97 -4.76
C ARG A 39 -14.40 -10.04 -3.36
N ALA A 40 -13.58 -9.85 -2.33
CA ALA A 40 -14.02 -9.87 -0.94
C ALA A 40 -15.09 -8.79 -0.68
N ILE A 41 -14.88 -7.59 -1.22
CA ILE A 41 -15.83 -6.47 -1.10
C ILE A 41 -17.16 -6.81 -1.77
N ARG A 42 -17.11 -7.34 -3.00
CA ARG A 42 -18.33 -7.71 -3.74
C ARG A 42 -19.13 -8.79 -3.05
N ARG A 43 -18.45 -9.72 -2.35
CA ARG A 43 -19.10 -10.77 -1.59
C ARG A 43 -19.60 -10.34 -0.23
N GLY A 44 -19.17 -9.16 0.23
CA GLY A 44 -19.49 -8.69 1.58
C GLY A 44 -18.83 -9.51 2.68
N ASP A 45 -17.73 -10.19 2.37
CA ASP A 45 -17.01 -11.04 3.32
C ASP A 45 -16.03 -10.20 4.12
N ARG A 46 -16.45 -9.81 5.32
CA ARG A 46 -15.70 -8.91 6.20
C ARG A 46 -14.32 -9.44 6.58
N GLU A 47 -14.24 -10.72 6.94
CA GLU A 47 -12.97 -11.33 7.33
C GLU A 47 -11.98 -11.35 6.16
N ALA A 48 -12.46 -11.70 4.98
CA ALA A 48 -11.65 -11.69 3.77
C ALA A 48 -11.20 -10.26 3.42
N MET A 49 -12.07 -9.26 3.58
CA MET A 49 -11.70 -7.86 3.35
C MET A 49 -10.51 -7.45 4.21
N ILE A 50 -10.56 -7.77 5.51
CA ILE A 50 -9.49 -7.42 6.45
C ILE A 50 -8.17 -8.07 6.02
N GLU A 51 -8.19 -9.36 5.67
CA GLU A 51 -7.00 -10.06 5.18
C GLU A 51 -6.43 -9.43 3.92
N GLU A 52 -7.29 -9.14 2.95
CA GLU A 52 -6.85 -8.62 1.66
C GLU A 52 -6.37 -7.18 1.73
N PHE A 53 -6.95 -6.35 2.61
CA PHE A 53 -6.38 -5.02 2.87
C PHE A 53 -4.98 -5.12 3.44
N ALA A 54 -4.76 -6.05 4.39
CA ALA A 54 -3.43 -6.25 4.97
C ALA A 54 -2.42 -6.74 3.91
N ASP A 55 -2.82 -7.69 3.09
CA ASP A 55 -1.96 -8.25 2.05
C ASP A 55 -1.61 -7.20 0.99
N ALA A 56 -2.60 -6.41 0.57
CA ALA A 56 -2.37 -5.32 -0.38
C ALA A 56 -1.40 -4.28 0.20
N ALA A 57 -1.58 -3.91 1.48
CA ALA A 57 -0.67 -2.98 2.15
C ALA A 57 0.75 -3.53 2.21
N ALA A 58 0.91 -4.81 2.53
CA ALA A 58 2.22 -5.45 2.58
C ALA A 58 2.91 -5.46 1.21
N TRP A 59 2.21 -5.85 0.16
CA TRP A 59 2.77 -5.85 -1.19
C TRP A 59 3.09 -4.43 -1.68
N LEU A 60 2.26 -3.46 -1.33
CA LEU A 60 2.52 -2.06 -1.69
C LEU A 60 3.84 -1.58 -1.06
N THR A 61 4.06 -1.88 0.21
CA THR A 61 5.31 -1.49 0.88
C THR A 61 6.51 -2.24 0.32
N THR A 62 6.36 -3.50 -0.06
CA THR A 62 7.42 -4.29 -0.70
C THR A 62 7.86 -3.64 -2.01
N VAL A 63 6.90 -3.26 -2.86
CA VAL A 63 7.21 -2.61 -4.13
C VAL A 63 7.86 -1.25 -3.89
N ALA A 64 7.36 -0.48 -2.93
CA ALA A 64 7.95 0.82 -2.57
C ALA A 64 9.41 0.65 -2.12
N THR A 65 9.67 -0.33 -1.27
CA THR A 65 11.04 -0.63 -0.79
C THR A 65 11.97 -0.96 -1.95
N GLN A 66 11.52 -1.79 -2.89
CA GLN A 66 12.32 -2.12 -4.07
C GLN A 66 12.60 -0.90 -4.95
N CYS A 67 11.68 0.04 -5.00
CA CYS A 67 11.84 1.29 -5.76
C CYS A 67 12.62 2.36 -4.98
N GLY A 68 13.07 2.06 -3.76
CA GLY A 68 13.78 3.02 -2.93
C GLY A 68 12.90 4.12 -2.35
N VAL A 69 11.60 3.86 -2.23
CA VAL A 69 10.63 4.86 -1.74
C VAL A 69 10.19 4.50 -0.32
N GLN A 70 10.31 5.47 0.60
CA GLN A 70 9.78 5.36 1.95
C GLN A 70 8.34 5.87 1.95
N MET A 71 7.39 5.00 2.31
CA MET A 71 5.97 5.33 2.32
C MET A 71 5.65 6.49 3.27
N GLU A 72 6.31 6.53 4.44
CA GLU A 72 6.13 7.62 5.41
C GLU A 72 6.46 8.99 4.79
N ALA A 73 7.49 9.05 3.97
CA ALA A 73 7.86 10.26 3.24
C ALA A 73 6.87 10.56 2.11
N ALA A 74 6.47 9.52 1.38
CA ALA A 74 5.56 9.69 0.25
C ALA A 74 4.21 10.29 0.66
N ILE A 75 3.65 9.81 1.78
CA ILE A 75 2.33 10.27 2.23
C ILE A 75 2.34 11.71 2.77
N GLN A 76 3.52 12.30 3.00
CA GLN A 76 3.62 13.68 3.50
C GLN A 76 2.98 14.70 2.55
N LYS A 77 2.82 14.37 1.28
CA LYS A 77 2.15 15.28 0.35
C LYS A 77 0.71 15.63 0.78
N TYR A 78 0.10 14.83 1.66
CA TYR A 78 -1.24 15.09 2.18
C TYR A 78 -1.24 15.76 3.55
N ALA A 79 -0.07 16.07 4.11
CA ALA A 79 0.05 16.56 5.49
C ALA A 79 -0.71 17.87 5.74
N HIS A 80 -0.92 18.67 4.70
CA HIS A 80 -1.57 19.98 4.81
C HIS A 80 -2.93 20.03 4.11
N GLY A 81 -3.49 18.89 3.76
CA GLY A 81 -4.81 18.82 3.14
C GLY A 81 -4.75 18.42 1.66
N CYS A 82 -5.72 18.85 0.90
CA CYS A 82 -5.83 18.55 -0.52
C CYS A 82 -4.61 19.05 -1.30
N THR A 83 -4.03 18.23 -2.15
CA THR A 83 -2.83 18.58 -2.93
C THR A 83 -3.11 19.63 -3.99
N LYS A 84 -4.37 19.87 -4.33
CA LYS A 84 -4.77 20.85 -5.36
C LYS A 84 -5.23 22.18 -4.76
N CYS A 85 -6.16 22.12 -3.79
CA CYS A 85 -6.74 23.36 -3.22
C CYS A 85 -6.21 23.68 -1.82
N SER A 86 -5.39 22.82 -1.22
CA SER A 86 -4.77 23.00 0.09
C SER A 86 -5.75 23.06 1.27
N SER A 87 -7.02 22.79 1.05
CA SER A 87 -8.01 22.75 2.12
C SER A 87 -7.98 21.42 2.83
N THR A 88 -8.17 21.43 4.16
CA THR A 88 -8.25 20.19 4.95
C THR A 88 -9.52 19.42 4.63
N HIS A 89 -10.53 20.10 4.11
CA HIS A 89 -11.74 19.51 3.54
C HIS A 89 -11.80 19.97 2.08
N CYS A 90 -11.59 19.07 1.14
CA CYS A 90 -11.41 19.41 -0.28
C CYS A 90 -12.54 20.29 -0.80
N GLN A 91 -12.18 21.40 -1.44
CA GLN A 91 -13.10 22.35 -2.06
C GLN A 91 -13.03 22.31 -3.60
N CYS A 92 -12.28 21.34 -4.16
CA CYS A 92 -12.17 21.21 -5.61
C CYS A 92 -13.52 20.79 -6.22
N ALA A 93 -13.81 21.27 -7.43
CA ALA A 93 -14.88 20.73 -8.24
C ALA A 93 -14.47 19.34 -8.76
N ASP A 94 -15.41 18.43 -8.83
CA ASP A 94 -15.17 17.07 -9.37
C ASP A 94 -14.92 17.07 -10.87
#